data_b3425c17c2f80b403de42e0c7e1b9046
#
_entry.id   b3425c17c2f80b403de42e0c7e1b9046
#
_cell.length_a   1.000
_cell.length_b   1.000
_cell.length_c   1.000
_cell.angle_alpha   90.00
_cell.angle_beta   90.00
_cell.angle_gamma   90.00
#
_symmetry.space_group_name_H-M   'P 1'
#
loop_
_entity.id
_entity.type
_entity.pdbx_description
1 polymer ?
#
loop_
_entity_poly.entity_id
_entity_poly.type
_entity_poly.pdbx_seq_one_letter_code
_entity_poly.pdbx_strand_id
1 'polypeptide(L)'
;DSSSQQNVIALREVYTEFSQADAESIKRREAVTNHDVKALEYFLKDKWAERGLGQYKEFIHFGLTSQDINNTAFPLAIKEAVENIYLPMLLEVKEKLNSYAGEWKNIPMLSRTHGQPASPTRLGKEISVFTERLDNQINLLKQIPFSAKFGGATGNFNAHHAAYPKIDWMAFANKFVKEQLGLSRLQTTTQIEHYDNLCALFDGMKRINNILIDLNRDIWTYISMDYFKQEIKSGEIGSSAMPHKRNPISAENLSGLARVVRSNSIAALENVALWHERDIS
;
A
#
# COMPACT_ATOMS: atom_id res chain seq x y z
N ASP A 1 0.24 -30.12 -23.72
CA ASP A 1 -0.65 -30.20 -24.87
C ASP A 1 -0.84 -28.79 -25.42
N SER A 2 -0.55 -28.57 -26.73
CA SER A 2 -0.55 -27.21 -27.32
C SER A 2 -1.90 -26.50 -27.21
N SER A 3 -3.01 -27.24 -27.26
CA SER A 3 -4.35 -26.66 -27.11
C SER A 3 -4.61 -26.17 -25.67
N SER A 4 -4.05 -26.82 -24.67
CA SER A 4 -4.14 -26.37 -23.26
C SER A 4 -3.37 -25.07 -23.01
N GLN A 5 -2.20 -24.90 -23.64
CA GLN A 5 -1.43 -23.66 -23.55
C GLN A 5 -2.13 -22.50 -24.25
N GLN A 6 -2.72 -22.73 -25.43
CA GLN A 6 -3.51 -21.72 -26.15
C GLN A 6 -4.71 -21.26 -25.32
N ASN A 7 -5.43 -22.18 -24.69
CA ASN A 7 -6.55 -21.83 -23.81
C ASN A 7 -6.10 -20.97 -22.62
N VAL A 8 -4.96 -21.29 -21.98
CA VAL A 8 -4.42 -20.47 -20.87
C VAL A 8 -4.04 -19.06 -21.34
N ILE A 9 -3.48 -18.91 -22.55
CA ILE A 9 -3.17 -17.60 -23.13
C ILE A 9 -4.46 -16.81 -23.34
N ALA A 10 -5.47 -17.40 -23.99
CA ALA A 10 -6.76 -16.75 -24.25
C ALA A 10 -7.48 -16.32 -22.96
N LEU A 11 -7.32 -17.08 -21.87
CA LEU A 11 -7.87 -16.72 -20.56
C LEU A 11 -7.10 -15.53 -19.93
N ARG A 12 -5.78 -15.47 -20.12
CA ARG A 12 -4.96 -14.34 -19.64
C ARG A 12 -5.25 -13.04 -20.38
N GLU A 13 -5.56 -13.10 -21.65
CA GLU A 13 -5.95 -11.93 -22.45
C GLU A 13 -7.14 -11.18 -21.86
N VAL A 14 -8.05 -11.85 -21.15
CA VAL A 14 -9.20 -11.20 -20.50
C VAL A 14 -8.77 -10.12 -19.49
N TYR A 15 -7.66 -10.34 -18.79
CA TYR A 15 -7.17 -9.32 -17.84
C TYR A 15 -6.08 -8.43 -18.44
N THR A 16 -5.27 -8.91 -19.37
CA THR A 16 -4.22 -8.09 -20.01
C THR A 16 -4.79 -7.08 -20.99
N GLU A 17 -5.95 -7.37 -21.59
CA GLU A 17 -6.69 -6.49 -22.49
C GLU A 17 -7.83 -5.75 -21.78
N PHE A 18 -7.90 -5.80 -20.46
CA PHE A 18 -8.97 -5.20 -19.67
C PHE A 18 -9.02 -3.68 -19.89
N SER A 19 -10.21 -3.19 -20.23
CA SER A 19 -10.45 -1.80 -20.59
C SER A 19 -11.40 -1.08 -19.65
N GLN A 20 -11.48 0.24 -19.77
CA GLN A 20 -12.48 1.02 -19.05
C GLN A 20 -13.91 0.56 -19.39
N ALA A 21 -14.21 0.20 -20.64
CA ALA A 21 -15.50 -0.29 -21.07
C ALA A 21 -15.88 -1.62 -20.36
N ASP A 22 -14.88 -2.49 -20.12
CA ASP A 22 -15.08 -3.72 -19.34
C ASP A 22 -15.40 -3.38 -17.88
N ALA A 23 -14.68 -2.45 -17.27
CA ALA A 23 -14.97 -1.97 -15.91
C ALA A 23 -16.40 -1.41 -15.79
N GLU A 24 -16.82 -0.58 -16.74
CA GLU A 24 -18.20 -0.06 -16.80
C GLU A 24 -19.23 -1.16 -17.01
N SER A 25 -18.91 -2.19 -17.80
CA SER A 25 -19.78 -3.36 -17.97
C SER A 25 -19.98 -4.13 -16.67
N ILE A 26 -18.90 -4.32 -15.89
CA ILE A 26 -18.96 -4.95 -14.57
C ILE A 26 -19.80 -4.08 -13.62
N LYS A 27 -19.60 -2.76 -13.60
CA LYS A 27 -20.38 -1.85 -12.72
C LYS A 27 -21.87 -1.84 -13.07
N ARG A 28 -22.25 -1.93 -14.35
CA ARG A 28 -23.67 -2.09 -14.75
C ARG A 28 -24.27 -3.40 -14.23
N ARG A 29 -23.51 -4.50 -14.23
CA ARG A 29 -23.95 -5.80 -13.69
C ARG A 29 -24.07 -5.74 -12.17
N GLU A 30 -23.10 -5.11 -11.51
CA GLU A 30 -23.12 -4.91 -10.06
C GLU A 30 -24.36 -4.13 -9.60
N ALA A 31 -24.77 -3.10 -10.35
CA ALA A 31 -25.98 -2.33 -10.06
C ALA A 31 -27.27 -3.19 -10.09
N VAL A 32 -27.26 -4.29 -10.83
CA VAL A 32 -28.41 -5.25 -10.89
C VAL A 32 -28.26 -6.35 -9.84
N THR A 33 -27.06 -6.92 -9.71
CA THR A 33 -26.82 -8.06 -8.81
C THR A 33 -26.68 -7.64 -7.35
N ASN A 34 -26.39 -6.36 -7.10
CA ASN A 34 -26.00 -5.81 -5.81
C ASN A 34 -24.85 -6.59 -5.13
N HIS A 35 -23.91 -7.11 -5.97
CA HIS A 35 -22.80 -7.92 -5.51
C HIS A 35 -21.62 -7.80 -6.48
N ASP A 36 -20.51 -7.22 -6.02
CA ASP A 36 -19.31 -6.89 -6.78
C ASP A 36 -18.62 -8.12 -7.42
N VAL A 37 -18.23 -9.09 -6.62
CA VAL A 37 -17.54 -10.31 -7.10
C VAL A 37 -18.45 -11.14 -8.01
N LYS A 38 -19.75 -11.18 -7.76
CA LYS A 38 -20.70 -11.90 -8.63
C LYS A 38 -20.83 -11.22 -10.00
N ALA A 39 -20.81 -9.89 -10.04
CA ALA A 39 -20.81 -9.15 -11.29
C ALA A 39 -19.54 -9.44 -12.12
N LEU A 40 -18.37 -9.50 -11.46
CA LEU A 40 -17.12 -9.89 -12.08
C LEU A 40 -17.15 -11.34 -12.59
N GLU A 41 -17.69 -12.28 -11.81
CA GLU A 41 -17.83 -13.68 -12.21
C GLU A 41 -18.65 -13.81 -13.49
N TYR A 42 -19.80 -13.13 -13.59
CA TYR A 42 -20.64 -13.15 -14.79
C TYR A 42 -19.94 -12.54 -15.99
N PHE A 43 -19.24 -11.42 -15.79
CA PHE A 43 -18.44 -10.82 -16.85
C PHE A 43 -17.38 -11.79 -17.39
N LEU A 44 -16.64 -12.47 -16.50
CA LEU A 44 -15.63 -13.45 -16.89
C LEU A 44 -16.26 -14.66 -17.62
N LYS A 45 -17.42 -15.15 -17.19
CA LYS A 45 -18.14 -16.25 -17.84
C LYS A 45 -18.52 -15.91 -19.29
N ASP A 46 -18.99 -14.68 -19.51
CA ASP A 46 -19.32 -14.21 -20.87
C ASP A 46 -18.06 -14.06 -21.73
N LYS A 47 -16.99 -13.45 -21.19
CA LYS A 47 -15.71 -13.33 -21.90
C LYS A 47 -15.10 -14.68 -22.28
N TRP A 48 -15.25 -15.69 -21.43
CA TRP A 48 -14.81 -17.04 -21.76
C TRP A 48 -15.68 -17.70 -22.83
N ALA A 49 -16.99 -17.48 -22.80
CA ALA A 49 -17.90 -17.96 -23.83
C ALA A 49 -17.57 -17.34 -25.20
N GLU A 50 -17.33 -16.02 -25.25
CA GLU A 50 -16.89 -15.29 -26.45
C GLU A 50 -15.61 -15.86 -27.08
N ARG A 51 -14.72 -16.43 -26.26
CA ARG A 51 -13.44 -17.06 -26.69
C ARG A 51 -13.55 -18.56 -26.97
N GLY A 52 -14.77 -19.11 -27.02
CA GLY A 52 -15.01 -20.56 -27.24
C GLY A 52 -14.64 -21.46 -26.05
N LEU A 53 -14.46 -20.87 -24.86
CA LEU A 53 -14.09 -21.58 -23.62
C LEU A 53 -15.26 -21.72 -22.65
N GLY A 54 -16.49 -21.57 -23.12
CA GLY A 54 -17.71 -21.62 -22.30
C GLY A 54 -17.91 -22.94 -21.55
N GLN A 55 -17.35 -24.05 -22.01
CA GLN A 55 -17.39 -25.34 -21.32
C GLN A 55 -16.62 -25.33 -19.99
N TYR A 56 -15.71 -24.37 -19.78
CA TYR A 56 -14.90 -24.24 -18.56
C TYR A 56 -15.46 -23.19 -17.59
N LYS A 57 -16.54 -22.51 -17.92
CA LYS A 57 -17.07 -21.38 -17.14
C LYS A 57 -17.37 -21.69 -15.67
N GLU A 58 -17.69 -22.97 -15.35
CA GLU A 58 -17.98 -23.37 -13.96
C GLU A 58 -16.73 -23.50 -13.08
N PHE A 59 -15.52 -23.44 -13.67
CA PHE A 59 -14.27 -23.30 -12.92
C PHE A 59 -13.99 -21.87 -12.47
N ILE A 60 -14.69 -20.87 -13.02
CA ILE A 60 -14.62 -19.50 -12.52
C ILE A 60 -15.25 -19.48 -11.14
N HIS A 61 -14.52 -18.99 -10.13
CA HIS A 61 -14.97 -18.94 -8.74
C HIS A 61 -15.28 -20.32 -8.13
N PHE A 62 -14.62 -21.38 -8.63
CA PHE A 62 -14.83 -22.75 -8.19
C PHE A 62 -14.43 -22.93 -6.72
N GLY A 63 -15.41 -23.27 -5.88
CA GLY A 63 -15.22 -23.50 -4.44
C GLY A 63 -14.76 -22.28 -3.63
N LEU A 64 -14.70 -21.10 -4.25
CA LEU A 64 -14.26 -19.87 -3.62
C LEU A 64 -15.43 -19.09 -3.00
N THR A 65 -15.11 -18.21 -2.07
CA THR A 65 -15.99 -17.14 -1.60
C THR A 65 -15.50 -15.80 -2.15
N SER A 66 -16.33 -14.77 -2.07
CA SER A 66 -15.95 -13.40 -2.49
C SER A 66 -14.70 -12.90 -1.80
N GLN A 67 -14.49 -13.28 -0.55
CA GLN A 67 -13.30 -12.90 0.22
C GLN A 67 -12.01 -13.60 -0.25
N ASP A 68 -12.09 -14.73 -0.93
CA ASP A 68 -10.89 -15.29 -1.61
C ASP A 68 -10.42 -14.39 -2.75
N ILE A 69 -11.34 -13.67 -3.38
CA ILE A 69 -11.03 -12.69 -4.43
C ILE A 69 -10.54 -11.38 -3.80
N ASN A 70 -11.29 -10.80 -2.87
CA ASN A 70 -10.94 -9.52 -2.25
C ASN A 70 -9.65 -9.62 -1.43
N ASN A 71 -9.48 -10.70 -0.65
CA ASN A 71 -8.28 -10.91 0.17
C ASN A 71 -7.07 -11.49 -0.61
N THR A 72 -7.12 -11.46 -1.92
CA THR A 72 -5.96 -11.63 -2.82
C THR A 72 -5.74 -10.39 -3.68
N ALA A 73 -6.81 -9.80 -4.21
CA ALA A 73 -6.74 -8.62 -5.08
C ALA A 73 -6.26 -7.36 -4.32
N PHE A 74 -6.83 -7.06 -3.15
CA PHE A 74 -6.42 -5.89 -2.36
C PHE A 74 -4.96 -5.98 -1.87
N PRO A 75 -4.50 -7.08 -1.27
CA PRO A 75 -3.09 -7.19 -0.89
C PRO A 75 -2.14 -7.07 -2.09
N LEU A 76 -2.52 -7.58 -3.26
CA LEU A 76 -1.73 -7.45 -4.48
C LEU A 76 -1.63 -5.98 -4.93
N ALA A 77 -2.75 -5.28 -4.99
CA ALA A 77 -2.77 -3.86 -5.35
C ALA A 77 -2.00 -2.99 -4.35
N ILE A 78 -2.12 -3.26 -3.05
CA ILE A 78 -1.36 -2.57 -2.00
C ILE A 78 0.13 -2.86 -2.14
N LYS A 79 0.51 -4.12 -2.38
CA LYS A 79 1.90 -4.50 -2.63
C LYS A 79 2.49 -3.71 -3.80
N GLU A 80 1.81 -3.69 -4.92
CA GLU A 80 2.25 -2.97 -6.12
C GLU A 80 2.38 -1.45 -5.85
N ALA A 81 1.42 -0.85 -5.14
CA ALA A 81 1.48 0.55 -4.77
C ALA A 81 2.66 0.85 -3.82
N VAL A 82 2.91 -0.03 -2.86
CA VAL A 82 4.02 0.13 -1.91
C VAL A 82 5.37 -0.05 -2.58
N GLU A 83 5.53 -1.12 -3.37
CA GLU A 83 6.81 -1.46 -4.00
C GLU A 83 7.17 -0.54 -5.17
N ASN A 84 6.18 -0.14 -5.98
CA ASN A 84 6.43 0.61 -7.21
C ASN A 84 6.27 2.13 -7.07
N ILE A 85 5.59 2.61 -6.03
CA ILE A 85 5.32 4.04 -5.84
C ILE A 85 5.85 4.53 -4.49
N TYR A 86 5.32 4.01 -3.38
CA TYR A 86 5.61 4.55 -2.05
C TYR A 86 7.08 4.42 -1.65
N LEU A 87 7.64 3.22 -1.73
CA LEU A 87 9.04 2.98 -1.37
C LEU A 87 10.03 3.72 -2.28
N PRO A 88 9.90 3.72 -3.62
CA PRO A 88 10.77 4.51 -4.48
C PRO A 88 10.78 5.99 -4.15
N MET A 89 9.62 6.62 -3.97
CA MET A 89 9.52 8.03 -3.60
C MET A 89 10.14 8.32 -2.23
N LEU A 90 9.93 7.44 -1.25
CA LEU A 90 10.52 7.58 0.08
C LEU A 90 12.04 7.44 0.05
N LEU A 91 12.56 6.52 -0.76
CA LEU A 91 13.99 6.33 -0.96
C LEU A 91 14.62 7.55 -1.66
N GLU A 92 13.94 8.17 -2.62
CA GLU A 92 14.40 9.40 -3.25
C GLU A 92 14.53 10.54 -2.23
N VAL A 93 13.53 10.73 -1.36
CA VAL A 93 13.60 11.70 -0.26
C VAL A 93 14.79 11.42 0.66
N LYS A 94 14.97 10.15 1.05
CA LYS A 94 16.10 9.75 1.91
C LYS A 94 17.45 10.03 1.26
N GLU A 95 17.61 9.69 -0.03
CA GLU A 95 18.88 9.95 -0.75
C GLU A 95 19.16 11.44 -0.87
N LYS A 96 18.14 12.27 -1.06
CA LYS A 96 18.31 13.72 -1.05
C LYS A 96 18.78 14.25 0.31
N LEU A 97 18.23 13.71 1.40
CA LEU A 97 18.67 14.02 2.76
C LEU A 97 20.11 13.56 3.01
N ASN A 98 20.50 12.37 2.55
CA ASN A 98 21.87 11.88 2.62
C ASN A 98 22.84 12.79 1.87
N SER A 99 22.46 13.27 0.69
CA SER A 99 23.26 14.22 -0.09
C SER A 99 23.51 15.51 0.72
N TYR A 100 22.47 16.08 1.31
CA TYR A 100 22.61 17.28 2.16
C TYR A 100 23.42 17.00 3.42
N ALA A 101 23.24 15.86 4.06
CA ALA A 101 24.04 15.47 5.22
C ALA A 101 25.53 15.43 4.89
N GLY A 102 25.89 14.91 3.71
CA GLY A 102 27.25 14.88 3.20
C GLY A 102 27.79 16.27 2.87
N GLU A 103 27.02 17.08 2.16
CA GLU A 103 27.38 18.44 1.78
C GLU A 103 27.62 19.34 3.01
N TRP A 104 26.71 19.24 4.00
CA TRP A 104 26.72 20.10 5.17
C TRP A 104 27.48 19.53 6.37
N LYS A 105 28.20 18.43 6.20
CA LYS A 105 28.93 17.74 7.29
C LYS A 105 29.90 18.61 8.06
N ASN A 106 30.44 19.67 7.45
CA ASN A 106 31.44 20.59 8.04
C ASN A 106 30.81 21.93 8.47
N ILE A 107 29.53 22.17 8.26
CA ILE A 107 28.86 23.41 8.68
C ILE A 107 28.63 23.36 10.20
N PRO A 108 29.26 24.23 10.99
CA PRO A 108 29.04 24.30 12.42
C PRO A 108 27.63 24.82 12.71
N MET A 109 27.00 24.25 13.72
CA MET A 109 25.66 24.63 14.16
C MET A 109 25.63 24.60 15.68
N LEU A 110 24.86 25.48 16.29
CA LEU A 110 24.56 25.42 17.71
C LEU A 110 23.29 24.67 17.93
N SER A 111 23.37 23.52 18.64
CA SER A 111 22.16 22.80 19.02
C SER A 111 21.34 23.61 20.04
N ARG A 112 20.03 23.33 20.09
CA ARG A 112 19.11 23.93 21.05
C ARG A 112 18.34 22.85 21.77
N THR A 113 18.31 22.94 23.09
CA THR A 113 17.49 22.10 23.95
C THR A 113 16.53 23.02 24.72
N HIS A 114 15.27 22.63 24.80
CA HIS A 114 14.24 23.51 25.39
C HIS A 114 14.19 24.91 24.76
N GLY A 115 14.53 25.03 23.47
CA GLY A 115 14.63 26.30 22.75
C GLY A 115 15.87 27.15 23.12
N GLN A 116 16.71 26.72 24.07
CA GLN A 116 17.89 27.46 24.53
C GLN A 116 19.17 26.97 23.84
N PRO A 117 20.15 27.88 23.61
CA PRO A 117 21.48 27.51 23.11
C PRO A 117 22.12 26.43 23.97
N ALA A 118 22.66 25.38 23.31
CA ALA A 118 23.28 24.24 23.98
C ALA A 118 24.65 23.93 23.34
N SER A 119 25.00 22.64 23.23
CA SER A 119 26.29 22.22 22.71
C SER A 119 26.47 22.50 21.22
N PRO A 120 27.65 22.76 20.72
CA PRO A 120 27.93 22.79 19.29
C PRO A 120 27.69 21.45 18.63
N THR A 121 27.14 21.48 17.42
CA THR A 121 26.92 20.33 16.54
C THR A 121 27.27 20.69 15.09
N ARG A 122 26.90 19.86 14.15
CA ARG A 122 27.06 20.09 12.70
C ARG A 122 25.76 19.85 11.99
N LEU A 123 25.43 20.73 11.04
CA LEU A 123 24.18 20.65 10.29
C LEU A 123 24.01 19.30 9.57
N GLY A 124 25.07 18.80 8.92
CA GLY A 124 25.00 17.49 8.25
C GLY A 124 24.67 16.34 9.22
N LYS A 125 25.19 16.38 10.47
CA LYS A 125 24.85 15.40 11.50
C LYS A 125 23.38 15.51 11.91
N GLU A 126 22.83 16.69 12.06
CA GLU A 126 21.42 16.88 12.41
C GLU A 126 20.50 16.29 11.31
N ILE A 127 20.83 16.46 10.03
CA ILE A 127 20.12 15.81 8.92
C ILE A 127 20.29 14.29 8.93
N SER A 128 21.50 13.79 9.26
CA SER A 128 21.77 12.34 9.32
C SER A 128 20.91 11.60 10.35
N VAL A 129 20.44 12.27 11.41
CA VAL A 129 19.48 11.70 12.37
C VAL A 129 18.20 11.23 11.68
N PHE A 130 17.69 12.03 10.75
CA PHE A 130 16.46 11.70 10.02
C PHE A 130 16.69 10.56 9.00
N THR A 131 17.83 10.54 8.32
CA THR A 131 18.13 9.45 7.38
C THR A 131 18.29 8.11 8.08
N GLU A 132 18.95 8.06 9.23
CA GLU A 132 19.06 6.85 10.05
C GLU A 132 17.69 6.38 10.57
N ARG A 133 16.87 7.31 11.09
CA ARG A 133 15.51 7.00 11.53
C ARG A 133 14.65 6.43 10.39
N LEU A 134 14.74 7.01 9.19
CA LEU A 134 14.04 6.52 8.00
C LEU A 134 14.53 5.13 7.60
N ASP A 135 15.86 4.89 7.57
CA ASP A 135 16.42 3.57 7.25
C ASP A 135 15.88 2.49 8.18
N ASN A 136 15.87 2.75 9.47
CA ASN A 136 15.35 1.81 10.47
C ASN A 136 13.88 1.48 10.21
N GLN A 137 13.03 2.49 9.93
CA GLN A 137 11.60 2.23 9.69
C GLN A 137 11.32 1.62 8.31
N ILE A 138 12.07 1.97 7.28
CA ILE A 138 11.98 1.35 5.95
C ILE A 138 12.35 -0.14 6.03
N ASN A 139 13.40 -0.48 6.77
CA ASN A 139 13.82 -1.87 6.94
C ASN A 139 12.77 -2.70 7.69
N LEU A 140 12.13 -2.13 8.72
CA LEU A 140 11.01 -2.79 9.41
C LEU A 140 9.80 -2.95 8.48
N LEU A 141 9.45 -1.92 7.72
CA LEU A 141 8.32 -1.96 6.78
C LEU A 141 8.49 -3.07 5.73
N LYS A 142 9.69 -3.23 5.19
CA LYS A 142 10.02 -4.26 4.18
C LYS A 142 9.93 -5.70 4.70
N GLN A 143 9.93 -5.90 6.01
CA GLN A 143 9.79 -7.22 6.62
C GLN A 143 8.34 -7.67 6.79
N ILE A 144 7.39 -6.74 6.63
CA ILE A 144 5.97 -7.05 6.79
C ILE A 144 5.48 -7.79 5.54
N PRO A 145 4.94 -9.01 5.66
CA PRO A 145 4.46 -9.75 4.52
C PRO A 145 3.13 -9.17 4.02
N PHE A 146 2.94 -9.16 2.71
CA PHE A 146 1.63 -8.91 2.10
C PHE A 146 0.82 -10.21 2.17
N SER A 147 -0.05 -10.28 3.17
CA SER A 147 -0.81 -11.48 3.49
C SER A 147 -2.06 -11.61 2.63
N ALA A 148 -2.42 -12.86 2.32
CA ALA A 148 -3.60 -13.19 1.57
C ALA A 148 -4.36 -14.36 2.20
N LYS A 149 -5.68 -14.36 2.05
CA LYS A 149 -6.54 -15.50 2.36
C LYS A 149 -7.02 -16.16 1.06
N PHE A 150 -6.85 -17.48 0.99
CA PHE A 150 -7.36 -18.33 -0.10
C PHE A 150 -7.65 -19.72 0.44
N GLY A 151 -8.93 -20.08 0.58
CA GLY A 151 -9.33 -21.34 1.24
C GLY A 151 -10.84 -21.64 1.24
N GLY A 152 -11.65 -20.88 0.50
CA GLY A 152 -13.09 -21.05 0.46
C GLY A 152 -13.84 -20.42 1.63
N ALA A 153 -15.11 -20.73 1.79
CA ALA A 153 -16.05 -20.04 2.68
C ALA A 153 -15.63 -19.99 4.16
N THR A 154 -14.89 -20.98 4.63
CA THR A 154 -14.43 -21.08 6.03
C THR A 154 -12.90 -21.21 6.15
N GLY A 155 -12.17 -21.06 5.04
CA GLY A 155 -10.72 -21.26 5.01
C GLY A 155 -10.27 -22.73 4.97
N ASN A 156 -11.20 -23.68 4.89
CA ASN A 156 -10.95 -25.13 5.01
C ASN A 156 -11.03 -25.91 3.68
N PHE A 157 -11.21 -25.23 2.53
CA PHE A 157 -11.38 -25.87 1.20
C PHE A 157 -12.51 -26.90 1.12
N ASN A 158 -13.59 -26.74 1.89
CA ASN A 158 -14.66 -27.73 2.00
C ASN A 158 -15.24 -28.13 0.64
N ALA A 159 -15.63 -27.16 -0.18
CA ALA A 159 -16.19 -27.43 -1.51
C ALA A 159 -15.15 -28.04 -2.46
N HIS A 160 -13.88 -27.63 -2.36
CA HIS A 160 -12.80 -28.19 -3.15
C HIS A 160 -12.55 -29.66 -2.81
N HIS A 161 -12.48 -30.00 -1.52
CA HIS A 161 -12.30 -31.39 -1.08
C HIS A 161 -13.52 -32.26 -1.41
N ALA A 162 -14.73 -31.73 -1.33
CA ALA A 162 -15.92 -32.46 -1.71
C ALA A 162 -15.94 -32.82 -3.21
N ALA A 163 -15.49 -31.90 -4.07
CA ALA A 163 -15.48 -32.10 -5.51
C ALA A 163 -14.26 -32.94 -5.99
N TYR A 164 -13.08 -32.65 -5.45
CA TYR A 164 -11.81 -33.30 -5.85
C TYR A 164 -10.99 -33.70 -4.63
N PRO A 165 -11.37 -34.78 -3.91
CA PRO A 165 -10.76 -35.15 -2.63
C PRO A 165 -9.31 -35.63 -2.72
N LYS A 166 -8.83 -35.96 -3.92
CA LYS A 166 -7.45 -36.44 -4.14
C LYS A 166 -6.44 -35.33 -4.36
N ILE A 167 -6.89 -34.07 -4.49
CA ILE A 167 -6.01 -32.91 -4.71
C ILE A 167 -5.59 -32.37 -3.35
N ASP A 168 -4.29 -32.10 -3.19
CA ASP A 168 -3.77 -31.30 -2.06
C ASP A 168 -4.07 -29.83 -2.30
N TRP A 169 -5.23 -29.38 -1.86
CA TRP A 169 -5.71 -28.02 -2.05
C TRP A 169 -4.88 -26.99 -1.27
N MET A 170 -4.29 -27.40 -0.15
CA MET A 170 -3.43 -26.52 0.62
C MET A 170 -2.10 -26.25 -0.12
N ALA A 171 -1.46 -27.30 -0.64
CA ALA A 171 -0.27 -27.15 -1.47
C ALA A 171 -0.56 -26.34 -2.75
N PHE A 172 -1.69 -26.60 -3.41
CA PHE A 172 -2.15 -25.82 -4.57
C PHE A 172 -2.27 -24.32 -4.23
N ALA A 173 -2.99 -24.00 -3.16
CA ALA A 173 -3.23 -22.61 -2.76
C ALA A 173 -1.94 -21.89 -2.34
N ASN A 174 -1.05 -22.58 -1.60
CA ASN A 174 0.26 -22.04 -1.23
C ASN A 174 1.09 -21.72 -2.46
N LYS A 175 1.12 -22.61 -3.42
CA LYS A 175 1.83 -22.41 -4.68
C LYS A 175 1.22 -21.27 -5.50
N PHE A 176 -0.08 -21.27 -5.68
CA PHE A 176 -0.80 -20.24 -6.44
C PHE A 176 -0.57 -18.84 -5.86
N VAL A 177 -0.83 -18.66 -4.56
CA VAL A 177 -0.70 -17.35 -3.91
C VAL A 177 0.74 -16.85 -3.94
N LYS A 178 1.72 -17.74 -3.71
CA LYS A 178 3.14 -17.37 -3.71
C LYS A 178 3.69 -17.13 -5.11
N GLU A 179 3.48 -18.06 -6.04
CA GLU A 179 4.16 -18.03 -7.34
C GLU A 179 3.45 -17.17 -8.38
N GLN A 180 2.11 -17.09 -8.32
CA GLN A 180 1.34 -16.31 -9.30
C GLN A 180 1.05 -14.88 -8.80
N LEU A 181 0.85 -14.70 -7.49
CA LEU A 181 0.50 -13.39 -6.91
C LEU A 181 1.66 -12.76 -6.12
N GLY A 182 2.70 -13.53 -5.79
CA GLY A 182 3.82 -13.03 -4.98
C GLY A 182 3.40 -12.59 -3.57
N LEU A 183 2.33 -13.20 -3.03
CA LEU A 183 1.78 -12.91 -1.71
C LEU A 183 2.07 -14.03 -0.71
N SER A 184 1.89 -13.75 0.57
CA SER A 184 2.04 -14.71 1.67
C SER A 184 0.68 -15.26 2.09
N ARG A 185 0.36 -16.52 1.75
CA ARG A 185 -0.90 -17.12 2.15
C ARG A 185 -0.93 -17.41 3.65
N LEU A 186 -1.95 -16.93 4.35
CA LEU A 186 -2.25 -17.34 5.73
C LEU A 186 -2.79 -18.77 5.73
N GLN A 187 -2.23 -19.62 6.61
CA GLN A 187 -2.55 -21.05 6.62
C GLN A 187 -3.87 -21.35 7.32
N THR A 188 -4.20 -20.58 8.34
CA THR A 188 -5.42 -20.72 9.14
C THR A 188 -6.17 -19.42 9.16
N THR A 189 -7.35 -19.40 8.58
CA THR A 189 -8.23 -18.23 8.48
C THR A 189 -9.68 -18.63 8.68
N THR A 190 -10.54 -17.67 8.93
CA THR A 190 -11.99 -17.80 8.77
C THR A 190 -12.35 -17.55 7.30
N GLN A 191 -13.51 -17.01 7.02
CA GLN A 191 -13.89 -16.58 5.67
C GLN A 191 -13.02 -15.44 5.15
N ILE A 192 -12.50 -14.58 6.05
CA ILE A 192 -11.70 -13.40 5.72
C ILE A 192 -10.23 -13.54 6.12
N GLU A 193 -9.39 -12.66 5.59
CA GLU A 193 -8.03 -12.38 6.07
C GLU A 193 -8.11 -11.60 7.39
N HIS A 194 -7.16 -11.80 8.31
CA HIS A 194 -7.17 -11.16 9.64
C HIS A 194 -6.81 -9.68 9.62
N TYR A 195 -6.16 -9.20 8.56
CA TYR A 195 -5.66 -7.85 8.35
C TYR A 195 -4.55 -7.39 9.32
N ASP A 196 -4.04 -8.27 10.18
CA ASP A 196 -2.99 -7.93 11.15
C ASP A 196 -1.73 -7.39 10.47
N ASN A 197 -1.29 -8.02 9.36
CA ASN A 197 -0.14 -7.57 8.61
C ASN A 197 -0.43 -6.27 7.82
N LEU A 198 -1.64 -6.05 7.35
CA LEU A 198 -2.06 -4.79 6.75
C LEU A 198 -2.02 -3.66 7.80
N CYS A 199 -2.49 -3.94 9.01
CA CYS A 199 -2.40 -3.02 10.15
C CYS A 199 -0.94 -2.69 10.48
N ALA A 200 -0.07 -3.69 10.53
CA ALA A 200 1.36 -3.49 10.77
C ALA A 200 2.01 -2.62 9.67
N LEU A 201 1.60 -2.80 8.40
CA LEU A 201 2.05 -1.96 7.29
C LEU A 201 1.65 -0.49 7.50
N PHE A 202 0.39 -0.23 7.82
CA PHE A 202 -0.09 1.14 8.10
C PHE A 202 0.55 1.75 9.34
N ASP A 203 0.84 0.95 10.37
CA ASP A 203 1.61 1.38 11.52
C ASP A 203 3.04 1.77 11.15
N GLY A 204 3.68 1.02 10.26
CA GLY A 204 4.99 1.36 9.70
C GLY A 204 4.95 2.70 8.96
N MET A 205 3.97 2.90 8.08
CA MET A 205 3.77 4.16 7.35
C MET A 205 3.49 5.33 8.31
N LYS A 206 2.71 5.11 9.36
CA LYS A 206 2.45 6.11 10.41
C LYS A 206 3.73 6.56 11.10
N ARG A 207 4.62 5.63 11.45
CA ARG A 207 5.93 5.96 12.06
C ARG A 207 6.82 6.75 11.11
N ILE A 208 6.87 6.36 9.83
CA ILE A 208 7.61 7.11 8.79
C ILE A 208 7.05 8.54 8.67
N ASN A 209 5.73 8.70 8.60
CA ASN A 209 5.12 10.04 8.55
C ASN A 209 5.42 10.89 9.78
N ASN A 210 5.54 10.29 10.97
CA ASN A 210 5.96 11.02 12.17
C ASN A 210 7.41 11.56 12.03
N ILE A 211 8.31 10.79 11.41
CA ILE A 211 9.68 11.25 11.15
C ILE A 211 9.68 12.42 10.17
N LEU A 212 8.87 12.35 9.11
CA LEU A 212 8.75 13.42 8.12
C LEU A 212 8.12 14.69 8.72
N ILE A 213 7.15 14.56 9.62
CA ILE A 213 6.57 15.70 10.34
C ILE A 213 7.64 16.36 11.23
N ASP A 214 8.45 15.56 11.92
CA ASP A 214 9.51 16.03 12.80
C ASP A 214 10.60 16.78 12.01
N LEU A 215 11.08 16.20 10.91
CA LEU A 215 11.96 16.86 9.96
C LEU A 215 11.41 18.21 9.49
N ASN A 216 10.14 18.26 9.09
CA ASN A 216 9.53 19.49 8.63
C ASN A 216 9.43 20.56 9.71
N ARG A 217 9.23 20.17 10.95
CA ARG A 217 9.26 21.12 12.09
C ARG A 217 10.65 21.70 12.29
N ASP A 218 11.69 20.89 12.17
CA ASP A 218 13.06 21.37 12.28
C ASP A 218 13.39 22.31 11.11
N ILE A 219 13.07 21.97 9.87
CA ILE A 219 13.25 22.85 8.71
C ILE A 219 12.49 24.17 8.88
N TRP A 220 11.22 24.10 9.31
CA TRP A 220 10.42 25.30 9.60
C TRP A 220 11.09 26.18 10.68
N THR A 221 11.59 25.56 11.74
CA THR A 221 12.31 26.23 12.83
C THR A 221 13.60 26.87 12.33
N TYR A 222 14.39 26.16 11.51
CA TYR A 222 15.64 26.70 10.94
C TYR A 222 15.38 27.87 9.99
N ILE A 223 14.28 27.88 9.25
CA ILE A 223 13.86 29.05 8.46
C ILE A 223 13.49 30.21 9.38
N SER A 224 12.73 29.98 10.46
CA SER A 224 12.32 31.03 11.40
C SER A 224 13.49 31.66 12.18
N MET A 225 14.63 30.95 12.26
CA MET A 225 15.87 31.35 12.92
C MET A 225 16.92 31.90 11.96
N ASP A 226 16.56 32.11 10.68
CA ASP A 226 17.47 32.54 9.62
C ASP A 226 18.67 31.60 9.34
N TYR A 227 18.60 30.33 9.76
CA TYR A 227 19.57 29.31 9.39
C TYR A 227 19.42 28.90 7.93
N PHE A 228 18.18 28.86 7.43
CA PHE A 228 17.84 28.63 6.03
C PHE A 228 17.11 29.82 5.43
N LYS A 229 17.37 30.10 4.17
CA LYS A 229 16.60 31.03 3.35
C LYS A 229 15.83 30.24 2.31
N GLN A 230 14.55 30.58 2.15
CA GLN A 230 13.73 29.99 1.10
C GLN A 230 14.12 30.60 -0.25
N GLU A 231 14.24 29.74 -1.27
CA GLU A 231 14.42 30.18 -2.64
C GLU A 231 13.14 30.93 -3.12
N ILE A 232 13.34 32.07 -3.75
CA ILE A 232 12.23 32.88 -4.29
C ILE A 232 12.03 32.50 -5.75
N LYS A 233 10.90 31.87 -6.06
CA LYS A 233 10.50 31.64 -7.45
C LYS A 233 9.86 32.88 -8.03
N SER A 234 10.22 33.23 -9.26
CA SER A 234 9.63 34.36 -9.97
C SER A 234 8.09 34.21 -10.08
N GLY A 235 7.35 35.23 -9.66
CA GLY A 235 5.88 35.22 -9.67
C GLY A 235 5.22 34.61 -8.44
N GLU A 236 5.97 34.09 -7.47
CA GLU A 236 5.42 33.53 -6.23
C GLU A 236 5.14 34.63 -5.19
N ILE A 237 3.92 34.63 -4.66
CA ILE A 237 3.48 35.58 -3.61
C ILE A 237 3.61 34.87 -2.25
N GLY A 238 4.60 35.24 -1.45
CA GLY A 238 4.85 34.63 -0.13
C GLY A 238 3.88 35.06 0.97
N SER A 239 3.17 36.16 0.82
CA SER A 239 2.16 36.66 1.74
C SER A 239 1.20 37.59 1.01
N SER A 240 -0.09 37.52 1.32
CA SER A 240 -1.13 38.34 0.71
C SER A 240 -1.08 39.81 1.18
N ALA A 241 -0.48 40.08 2.34
CA ALA A 241 -0.48 41.41 2.98
C ALA A 241 0.91 42.05 3.10
N MET A 242 1.98 41.25 3.12
CA MET A 242 3.34 41.72 3.39
C MET A 242 4.33 41.24 2.31
N PRO A 243 4.73 42.07 1.37
CA PRO A 243 5.59 41.66 0.23
C PRO A 243 6.95 41.08 0.61
N HIS A 244 7.48 41.49 1.77
CA HIS A 244 8.78 41.02 2.29
C HIS A 244 8.68 39.68 3.06
N LYS A 245 7.48 39.25 3.43
CA LYS A 245 7.26 38.05 4.23
C LYS A 245 7.17 36.81 3.32
N ARG A 246 7.92 35.75 3.66
CA ARG A 246 7.90 34.45 2.99
C ARG A 246 7.49 33.38 3.99
N ASN A 247 6.30 32.85 3.82
CA ASN A 247 5.79 31.77 4.69
C ASN A 247 6.34 30.41 4.20
N PRO A 248 6.76 29.50 5.06
CA PRO A 248 7.21 28.16 4.67
C PRO A 248 6.04 27.22 4.40
N ILE A 249 5.14 27.60 3.47
CA ILE A 249 3.87 26.93 3.16
C ILE A 249 4.07 25.46 2.78
N SER A 250 5.17 25.14 2.07
CA SER A 250 5.45 23.75 1.67
C SER A 250 5.68 22.84 2.89
N ALA A 251 6.38 23.30 3.91
CA ALA A 251 6.60 22.55 5.15
C ALA A 251 5.30 22.41 5.96
N GLU A 252 4.46 23.43 5.96
CA GLU A 252 3.16 23.42 6.62
C GLU A 252 2.19 22.44 5.94
N ASN A 253 2.11 22.47 4.60
CA ASN A 253 1.28 21.57 3.80
C ASN A 253 1.71 20.10 3.96
N LEU A 254 3.02 19.82 3.90
CA LEU A 254 3.52 18.45 4.09
C LEU A 254 3.17 17.93 5.48
N SER A 255 3.31 18.75 6.51
CA SER A 255 2.91 18.39 7.87
C SER A 255 1.41 18.12 7.99
N GLY A 256 0.58 18.88 7.28
CA GLY A 256 -0.87 18.66 7.19
C GLY A 256 -1.21 17.35 6.50
N LEU A 257 -0.66 17.09 5.30
CA LEU A 257 -0.89 15.87 4.54
C LEU A 257 -0.42 14.60 5.28
N ALA A 258 0.76 14.65 5.91
CA ALA A 258 1.26 13.53 6.71
C ALA A 258 0.34 13.20 7.91
N ARG A 259 -0.35 14.19 8.49
CA ARG A 259 -1.36 13.97 9.54
C ARG A 259 -2.62 13.30 8.99
N VAL A 260 -3.07 13.67 7.77
CA VAL A 260 -4.22 13.03 7.10
C VAL A 260 -3.93 11.55 6.87
N VAL A 261 -2.78 11.21 6.28
CA VAL A 261 -2.38 9.81 6.07
C VAL A 261 -2.33 9.05 7.40
N ARG A 262 -1.78 9.67 8.45
CA ARG A 262 -1.71 9.06 9.78
C ARG A 262 -3.08 8.81 10.39
N SER A 263 -4.05 9.71 10.23
CA SER A 263 -5.40 9.53 10.77
C SER A 263 -6.15 8.39 10.06
N ASN A 264 -6.01 8.27 8.74
CA ASN A 264 -6.60 7.15 8.00
C ASN A 264 -6.01 5.80 8.44
N SER A 265 -4.72 5.75 8.73
CA SER A 265 -4.07 4.53 9.25
C SER A 265 -4.65 4.12 10.61
N ILE A 266 -4.93 5.07 11.51
CA ILE A 266 -5.54 4.78 12.81
C ILE A 266 -6.94 4.18 12.65
N ALA A 267 -7.78 4.74 11.79
CA ALA A 267 -9.12 4.21 11.52
C ALA A 267 -9.08 2.78 11.00
N ALA A 268 -8.12 2.44 10.13
CA ALA A 268 -7.94 1.07 9.64
C ALA A 268 -7.50 0.09 10.74
N LEU A 269 -6.65 0.55 11.68
CA LEU A 269 -6.15 -0.27 12.79
C LEU A 269 -7.22 -0.61 13.85
N GLU A 270 -8.17 0.29 14.09
CA GLU A 270 -9.15 0.13 15.16
C GLU A 270 -10.32 -0.79 14.79
N ASN A 271 -10.55 -1.05 13.51
CA ASN A 271 -11.80 -1.66 13.05
C ASN A 271 -11.76 -3.16 12.79
N VAL A 272 -10.59 -3.75 12.51
CA VAL A 272 -10.52 -5.11 11.97
C VAL A 272 -11.12 -6.17 12.90
N ALA A 273 -10.85 -6.11 14.20
CA ALA A 273 -11.34 -7.08 15.17
C ALA A 273 -12.82 -6.86 15.56
N LEU A 274 -13.40 -5.72 15.18
CA LEU A 274 -14.72 -5.28 15.58
C LEU A 274 -15.76 -5.30 14.44
N TRP A 275 -15.32 -5.62 13.23
CA TRP A 275 -16.20 -5.62 12.06
C TRP A 275 -17.19 -6.75 12.13
N HIS A 276 -18.44 -6.43 11.78
CA HIS A 276 -19.50 -7.43 11.64
C HIS A 276 -19.25 -8.47 10.54
N GLU A 277 -18.37 -8.13 9.59
CA GLU A 277 -17.93 -9.00 8.51
C GLU A 277 -17.01 -10.14 8.96
N ARG A 278 -16.52 -10.09 10.20
CA ARG A 278 -15.79 -11.20 10.77
C ARG A 278 -16.74 -12.28 11.23
N ASP A 279 -16.86 -13.34 10.47
CA ASP A 279 -17.61 -14.53 10.87
C ASP A 279 -16.98 -15.24 12.06
N ILE A 280 -17.83 -15.85 12.90
CA ILE A 280 -17.43 -16.67 14.05
C ILE A 280 -17.18 -18.12 13.58
N SER A 281 -16.70 -18.31 12.40
CA SER A 281 -16.46 -19.67 11.89
C SER A 281 -15.04 -20.16 12.16
#